data_0958742c9da15dc1923a1b67c4ee857d
#
_entry.id   0958742c9da15dc1923a1b67c4ee857d
#
_cell.length_a   1.000
_cell.length_b   1.000
_cell.length_c   1.000
_cell.angle_alpha   90.00
_cell.angle_beta   90.00
_cell.angle_gamma   90.00
#
_symmetry.space_group_name_H-M   'P 1'
#
loop_
_entity.id
_entity.type
_entity.pdbx_description
1 polymer ?
#
loop_
_entity_poly.entity_id
_entity_poly.type
_entity_poly.pdbx_seq_one_letter_code
_entity_poly.pdbx_strand_id
1 'polypeptide(L)'
;VCSSDLITPINSNLLKFIRILALFLTLFLPALYIAITSFHQELIPTELLFAIVSSRESVPFPIIIELLIMEISFELIREGGLRIPSAIGPTIGIVGALILGQAAVEASIVSPILIIIVSITGLASFAIPDFSLSFHCRIVRFVYTFLGYLCGFLGIAMGFFIHLFILSSI
;
A
#
# COMPACT_ATOMS: atom_id res chain seq x y z
N VAL A 1 -29.82 -9.70 -28.18
CA VAL A 1 -28.94 -10.83 -27.82
C VAL A 1 -27.50 -10.61 -28.30
N CYS A 2 -27.22 -9.67 -29.17
CA CYS A 2 -25.89 -9.50 -29.80
C CYS A 2 -24.97 -8.47 -29.12
N SER A 3 -25.44 -7.76 -28.06
CA SER A 3 -24.65 -6.71 -27.37
C SER A 3 -23.93 -7.18 -26.13
N SER A 4 -24.36 -8.31 -25.52
CA SER A 4 -23.77 -8.82 -24.29
C SER A 4 -22.44 -9.56 -24.51
N ASP A 5 -22.25 -10.16 -25.68
CA ASP A 5 -21.10 -11.03 -25.94
C ASP A 5 -19.80 -10.26 -26.25
N LEU A 6 -19.89 -8.99 -26.67
CA LEU A 6 -18.75 -8.11 -26.89
C LEU A 6 -18.31 -7.36 -25.61
N ILE A 7 -19.21 -7.18 -24.66
CA ILE A 7 -18.94 -6.47 -23.41
C ILE A 7 -18.21 -7.40 -22.41
N THR A 8 -18.44 -8.69 -22.46
CA THR A 8 -17.83 -9.68 -21.55
C THR A 8 -16.30 -9.78 -21.68
N PRO A 9 -15.67 -9.85 -22.89
CA PRO A 9 -14.21 -9.93 -22.99
C PRO A 9 -13.52 -8.63 -22.61
N ILE A 10 -14.11 -7.47 -22.89
CA ILE A 10 -13.56 -6.16 -22.51
C ILE A 10 -13.58 -6.02 -20.99
N ASN A 11 -14.69 -6.34 -20.34
CA ASN A 11 -14.80 -6.30 -18.88
C ASN A 11 -13.84 -7.29 -18.21
N SER A 12 -13.66 -8.48 -18.76
CA SER A 12 -12.71 -9.47 -18.26
C SER A 12 -11.27 -8.98 -18.32
N ASN A 13 -10.88 -8.33 -19.42
CA ASN A 13 -9.53 -7.80 -19.58
C ASN A 13 -9.29 -6.58 -18.68
N LEU A 14 -10.27 -5.71 -18.52
CA LEU A 14 -10.20 -4.57 -17.60
C LEU A 14 -10.03 -5.05 -16.15
N LEU A 15 -10.79 -6.04 -15.73
CA LEU A 15 -10.67 -6.61 -14.38
C LEU A 15 -9.30 -7.24 -14.14
N LYS A 16 -8.73 -7.95 -15.13
CA LYS A 16 -7.38 -8.49 -15.05
C LYS A 16 -6.34 -7.38 -14.90
N PHE A 17 -6.47 -6.31 -15.67
CA PHE A 17 -5.58 -5.15 -15.58
C PHE A 17 -5.64 -4.49 -14.20
N ILE A 18 -6.85 -4.27 -13.67
CA ILE A 18 -7.05 -3.71 -12.32
C ILE A 18 -6.41 -4.59 -11.26
N ARG A 19 -6.52 -5.92 -11.36
CA ARG A 19 -5.90 -6.86 -10.41
C ARG A 19 -4.37 -6.81 -10.45
N ILE A 20 -3.78 -6.75 -11.64
CA ILE A 20 -2.33 -6.61 -11.80
C ILE A 20 -1.86 -5.27 -11.21
N LEU A 21 -2.57 -4.18 -11.51
CA LEU A 21 -2.28 -2.86 -10.96
C LEU A 21 -2.38 -2.85 -9.43
N ALA A 22 -3.43 -3.47 -8.89
CA ALA A 22 -3.62 -3.60 -7.44
C ALA A 22 -2.48 -4.38 -6.77
N LEU A 23 -2.00 -5.45 -7.41
CA LEU A 23 -0.86 -6.21 -6.93
C LEU A 23 0.41 -5.35 -6.89
N PHE A 24 0.68 -4.60 -7.96
CA PHE A 24 1.81 -3.68 -8.00
C PHE A 24 1.72 -2.60 -6.93
N LEU A 25 0.57 -1.95 -6.79
CA LEU A 25 0.36 -0.94 -5.76
C LEU A 25 0.53 -1.51 -4.35
N THR A 26 0.00 -2.71 -4.10
CA THR A 26 0.12 -3.35 -2.79
C THR A 26 1.57 -3.64 -2.41
N LEU A 27 2.40 -4.07 -3.36
CA LEU A 27 3.79 -4.45 -3.11
C LEU A 27 4.73 -3.25 -3.05
N PHE A 28 4.62 -2.34 -4.00
CA PHE A 28 5.66 -1.35 -4.25
C PHE A 28 5.32 0.05 -3.75
N LEU A 29 4.05 0.42 -3.63
CA LEU A 29 3.68 1.81 -3.36
C LEU A 29 4.29 2.37 -2.06
N PRO A 30 4.26 1.68 -0.90
CA PRO A 30 4.89 2.19 0.32
C PRO A 30 6.41 2.29 0.21
N ALA A 31 7.03 1.27 -0.42
CA ALA A 31 8.48 1.25 -0.62
C ALA A 31 8.94 2.37 -1.56
N LEU A 32 8.19 2.61 -2.64
CA LEU A 32 8.45 3.71 -3.58
C LEU A 32 8.29 5.06 -2.89
N TYR A 33 7.25 5.25 -2.09
CA TYR A 33 7.05 6.49 -1.34
C TYR A 33 8.25 6.80 -0.44
N ILE A 34 8.75 5.84 0.33
CA ILE A 34 9.93 6.01 1.16
C ILE A 34 11.19 6.27 0.30
N ALA A 35 11.41 5.48 -0.75
CA ALA A 35 12.58 5.62 -1.60
C ALA A 35 12.64 6.99 -2.28
N ILE A 36 11.51 7.50 -2.76
CA ILE A 36 11.43 8.81 -3.40
C ILE A 36 11.64 9.92 -2.37
N THR A 37 10.94 9.87 -1.24
CA THR A 37 11.01 10.93 -0.23
C THR A 37 12.33 10.98 0.53
N SER A 38 13.04 9.85 0.68
CA SER A 38 14.29 9.78 1.43
C SER A 38 15.55 9.97 0.55
N PHE A 39 15.53 9.45 -0.67
CA PHE A 39 16.75 9.40 -1.52
C PHE A 39 16.62 10.16 -2.84
N HIS A 40 15.41 10.29 -3.39
CA HIS A 40 15.21 10.79 -4.75
C HIS A 40 14.19 11.92 -4.80
N GLN A 41 14.36 12.91 -3.93
CA GLN A 41 13.43 14.07 -3.85
C GLN A 41 13.38 14.88 -5.15
N GLU A 42 14.42 14.81 -5.95
CA GLU A 42 14.50 15.49 -7.26
C GLU A 42 13.46 14.97 -8.29
N LEU A 43 12.92 13.77 -8.09
CA LEU A 43 11.87 13.22 -8.95
C LEU A 43 10.50 13.82 -8.70
N ILE A 44 10.33 14.49 -7.57
CA ILE A 44 9.06 15.08 -7.17
C ILE A 44 8.99 16.52 -7.68
N PRO A 45 7.89 16.93 -8.35
CA PRO A 45 7.67 18.34 -8.68
C PRO A 45 7.79 19.20 -7.41
N THR A 46 8.41 20.36 -7.52
CA THR A 46 8.73 21.24 -6.38
C THR A 46 7.51 21.58 -5.54
N GLU A 47 6.36 21.84 -6.15
CA GLU A 47 5.10 22.14 -5.46
C GLU A 47 4.63 20.97 -4.59
N LEU A 48 4.71 19.74 -5.12
CA LEU A 48 4.35 18.53 -4.38
C LEU A 48 5.37 18.24 -3.27
N LEU A 49 6.64 18.48 -3.51
CA LEU A 49 7.69 18.34 -2.50
C LEU A 49 7.43 19.28 -1.31
N PHE A 50 7.11 20.54 -1.58
CA PHE A 50 6.74 21.49 -0.53
C PHE A 50 5.49 21.03 0.25
N ALA A 51 4.48 20.49 -0.43
CA ALA A 51 3.30 19.93 0.23
C ALA A 51 3.66 18.75 1.15
N ILE A 52 4.54 17.85 0.71
CA ILE A 52 5.01 16.71 1.52
C ILE A 52 5.78 17.21 2.74
N VAL A 53 6.72 18.12 2.56
CA VAL A 53 7.54 18.67 3.65
C VAL A 53 6.66 19.41 4.66
N SER A 54 5.79 20.30 4.19
CA SER A 54 4.87 21.05 5.04
C SER A 54 3.91 20.14 5.82
N SER A 55 3.39 19.08 5.18
CA SER A 55 2.50 18.12 5.84
C SER A 55 3.17 17.33 6.96
N ARG A 56 4.50 17.24 6.94
CA ARG A 56 5.31 16.50 7.92
C ARG A 56 5.94 17.37 8.99
N GLU A 57 5.84 18.70 8.88
CA GLU A 57 6.49 19.64 9.80
C GLU A 57 6.03 19.45 11.26
N SER A 58 4.77 19.04 11.46
CA SER A 58 4.20 18.76 12.77
C SER A 58 4.42 17.34 13.29
N VAL A 59 4.96 16.42 12.47
CA VAL A 59 5.12 15.01 12.83
C VAL A 59 6.49 14.77 13.46
N PRO A 60 6.57 14.25 14.70
CA PRO A 60 7.84 14.07 15.42
C PRO A 60 8.63 12.83 15.01
N PHE A 61 8.04 11.93 14.19
CA PHE A 61 8.63 10.65 13.84
C PHE A 61 9.32 10.65 12.47
N PRO A 62 10.41 9.87 12.30
CA PRO A 62 10.99 9.63 10.98
C PRO A 62 10.00 8.84 10.10
N ILE A 63 10.05 9.05 8.78
CA ILE A 63 9.10 8.53 7.79
C ILE A 63 8.90 7.01 7.88
N ILE A 64 9.95 6.25 8.19
CA ILE A 64 9.86 4.80 8.29
C ILE A 64 9.01 4.36 9.48
N ILE A 65 9.15 5.02 10.63
CA ILE A 65 8.38 4.71 11.83
C ILE A 65 6.92 5.10 11.63
N GLU A 66 6.67 6.27 11.05
CA GLU A 66 5.35 6.77 10.69
C GLU A 66 4.62 5.77 9.78
N LEU A 67 5.30 5.29 8.74
CA LEU A 67 4.73 4.32 7.81
C LEU A 67 4.50 2.95 8.48
N LEU A 68 5.45 2.44 9.27
CA LEU A 68 5.29 1.16 9.96
C LEU A 68 4.14 1.18 10.96
N ILE A 69 3.97 2.26 11.73
CA ILE A 69 2.85 2.40 12.66
C ILE A 69 1.53 2.27 11.90
N MET A 70 1.39 2.98 10.79
CA MET A 70 0.15 2.94 10.00
C MET A 70 -0.07 1.59 9.33
N GLU A 71 0.96 1.00 8.72
CA GLU A 71 0.84 -0.31 8.07
C GLU A 71 0.45 -1.40 9.07
N ILE A 72 1.09 -1.45 10.24
CA ILE A 72 0.76 -2.42 11.29
C ILE A 72 -0.66 -2.18 11.80
N SER A 73 -1.05 -0.93 12.01
CA SER A 73 -2.40 -0.59 12.48
C SER A 73 -3.47 -1.02 11.48
N PHE A 74 -3.26 -0.78 10.19
CA PHE A 74 -4.16 -1.25 9.14
C PHE A 74 -4.23 -2.78 9.08
N GLU A 75 -3.11 -3.48 9.26
CA GLU A 75 -3.08 -4.93 9.27
C GLU A 75 -3.84 -5.52 10.46
N LEU A 76 -3.71 -4.90 11.65
CA LEU A 76 -4.46 -5.29 12.84
C LEU A 76 -5.98 -5.10 12.66
N ILE A 77 -6.41 -3.96 12.10
CA ILE A 77 -7.82 -3.70 11.83
C ILE A 77 -8.37 -4.72 10.82
N ARG A 78 -7.61 -5.03 9.79
CA ARG A 78 -7.99 -6.04 8.79
C ARG A 78 -8.11 -7.42 9.41
N GLU A 79 -7.11 -7.87 10.17
CA GLU A 79 -7.14 -9.18 10.84
C GLU A 79 -8.32 -9.28 11.80
N GLY A 80 -8.60 -8.21 12.55
CA GLY A 80 -9.80 -8.12 13.39
C GLY A 80 -11.08 -8.24 12.60
N GLY A 81 -11.18 -7.53 11.45
CA GLY A 81 -12.34 -7.58 10.57
C GLY A 81 -12.60 -8.95 9.93
N LEU A 82 -11.54 -9.72 9.62
CA LEU A 82 -11.67 -11.07 9.06
C LEU A 82 -12.20 -12.10 10.05
N ARG A 83 -12.04 -11.86 11.35
CA ARG A 83 -12.53 -12.76 12.43
C ARG A 83 -13.99 -12.57 12.76
N ILE A 84 -14.62 -11.50 12.29
CA ILE A 84 -16.04 -11.25 12.51
C ILE A 84 -16.84 -12.07 11.48
N PRO A 85 -17.66 -13.05 11.93
CA PRO A 85 -18.40 -13.93 11.03
C PRO A 85 -19.64 -13.23 10.48
N SER A 86 -19.47 -12.27 9.59
CA SER A 86 -20.61 -11.63 8.91
C SER A 86 -20.14 -10.79 7.73
N ALA A 87 -21.04 -10.38 6.86
CA ALA A 87 -20.79 -9.40 5.81
C ALA A 87 -20.36 -8.00 6.34
N ILE A 88 -20.38 -7.80 7.66
CA ILE A 88 -20.06 -6.54 8.34
C ILE A 88 -18.54 -6.40 8.60
N GLY A 89 -17.79 -7.51 8.62
CA GLY A 89 -16.35 -7.50 8.92
C GLY A 89 -15.53 -6.55 8.05
N PRO A 90 -15.62 -6.63 6.72
CA PRO A 90 -14.92 -5.69 5.82
C PRO A 90 -15.33 -4.23 6.04
N THR A 91 -16.61 -3.98 6.32
CA THR A 91 -17.11 -2.63 6.59
C THR A 91 -16.51 -2.04 7.87
N ILE A 92 -16.46 -2.83 8.94
CA ILE A 92 -15.81 -2.41 10.21
C ILE A 92 -14.32 -2.13 9.98
N GLY A 93 -13.66 -2.95 9.18
CA GLY A 93 -12.26 -2.73 8.82
C GLY A 93 -12.04 -1.39 8.09
N ILE A 94 -12.87 -1.07 7.11
CA ILE A 94 -12.78 0.18 6.35
C ILE A 94 -13.08 1.39 7.25
N VAL A 95 -14.17 1.34 8.03
CA VAL A 95 -14.56 2.43 8.94
C VAL A 95 -13.52 2.64 10.03
N GLY A 96 -13.01 1.54 10.62
CA GLY A 96 -11.96 1.61 11.64
C GLY A 96 -10.67 2.22 11.09
N ALA A 97 -10.29 1.86 9.87
CA ALA A 97 -9.13 2.43 9.20
C ALA A 97 -9.30 3.94 8.92
N LEU A 98 -10.48 4.37 8.52
CA LEU A 98 -10.79 5.78 8.28
C LEU A 98 -10.72 6.60 9.59
N ILE A 99 -11.35 6.12 10.65
CA ILE A 99 -11.36 6.79 11.96
C ILE A 99 -9.95 6.87 12.53
N LEU A 100 -9.19 5.76 12.46
CA LEU A 100 -7.81 5.74 12.93
C LEU A 100 -6.94 6.69 12.13
N GLY A 101 -7.09 6.72 10.80
CA GLY A 101 -6.35 7.61 9.93
C GLY A 101 -6.60 9.08 10.25
N GLN A 102 -7.85 9.48 10.43
CA GLN A 102 -8.21 10.85 10.82
C GLN A 102 -7.64 11.21 12.19
N ALA A 103 -7.81 10.35 13.20
CA ALA A 103 -7.30 10.60 14.53
C ALA A 103 -5.77 10.71 14.57
N ALA A 104 -5.07 9.90 13.79
CA ALA A 104 -3.60 9.93 13.69
C ALA A 104 -3.08 11.23 13.06
N VAL A 105 -3.79 11.77 12.06
CA VAL A 105 -3.47 13.07 11.45
C VAL A 105 -3.78 14.21 12.42
N GLU A 106 -4.93 14.20 13.05
CA GLU A 106 -5.33 15.24 14.02
C GLU A 106 -4.37 15.29 15.22
N ALA A 107 -3.86 14.14 15.64
CA ALA A 107 -2.86 14.02 16.70
C ALA A 107 -1.43 14.36 16.23
N SER A 108 -1.21 14.69 14.95
CA SER A 108 0.10 14.94 14.35
C SER A 108 1.08 13.77 14.54
N ILE A 109 0.57 12.54 14.61
CA ILE A 109 1.39 11.32 14.67
C ILE A 109 1.83 10.90 13.28
N VAL A 110 1.01 11.17 12.27
CA VAL A 110 1.21 10.76 10.88
C VAL A 110 0.85 11.91 9.94
N SER A 111 1.57 12.00 8.83
CA SER A 111 1.25 13.00 7.79
C SER A 111 0.02 12.59 6.97
N PRO A 112 -0.80 13.56 6.52
CA PRO A 112 -1.97 13.30 5.67
C PRO A 112 -1.61 12.56 4.38
N ILE A 113 -0.48 12.87 3.77
CA ILE A 113 -0.03 12.26 2.52
C ILE A 113 0.28 10.78 2.73
N LEU A 114 0.92 10.43 3.84
CA LEU A 114 1.20 9.03 4.17
C LEU A 114 -0.09 8.23 4.36
N ILE A 115 -1.12 8.80 4.99
CA ILE A 115 -2.43 8.15 5.12
C ILE A 115 -3.01 7.79 3.75
N ILE A 116 -2.90 8.69 2.77
CA ILE A 116 -3.37 8.43 1.41
C ILE A 116 -2.62 7.23 0.81
N ILE A 117 -1.29 7.19 0.93
CA ILE A 117 -0.46 6.10 0.42
C ILE A 117 -0.84 4.76 1.06
N VAL A 118 -0.94 4.71 2.39
CA VAL A 118 -1.30 3.49 3.12
C VAL A 118 -2.73 3.05 2.82
N SER A 119 -3.67 3.99 2.67
CA SER A 119 -5.06 3.70 2.32
C SER A 119 -5.18 3.09 0.92
N ILE A 120 -4.50 3.66 -0.08
CA ILE A 120 -4.47 3.10 -1.45
C ILE A 120 -3.87 1.69 -1.42
N THR A 121 -2.78 1.48 -0.69
CA THR A 121 -2.14 0.18 -0.55
C THR A 121 -3.07 -0.84 0.12
N GLY A 122 -3.74 -0.42 1.18
CA GLY A 122 -4.72 -1.23 1.90
C GLY A 122 -5.90 -1.63 1.01
N LEU A 123 -6.51 -0.67 0.31
CA LEU A 123 -7.62 -0.92 -0.62
C LEU A 123 -7.20 -1.79 -1.80
N ALA A 124 -6.03 -1.55 -2.39
CA ALA A 124 -5.49 -2.36 -3.47
C ALA A 124 -5.35 -3.84 -3.07
N SER A 125 -4.95 -4.11 -1.84
CA SER A 125 -4.79 -5.48 -1.35
C SER A 125 -6.12 -6.26 -1.26
N PHE A 126 -7.27 -5.59 -1.17
CA PHE A 126 -8.59 -6.24 -1.24
C PHE A 126 -8.98 -6.66 -2.67
N ALA A 127 -8.40 -6.04 -3.69
CA ALA A 127 -8.64 -6.40 -5.08
C ALA A 127 -7.93 -7.70 -5.51
N ILE A 128 -7.03 -8.24 -4.67
CA ILE A 128 -6.34 -9.51 -4.91
C ILE A 128 -7.29 -10.65 -4.53
N PRO A 129 -7.72 -11.50 -5.49
CA PRO A 129 -8.78 -12.48 -5.26
C PRO A 129 -8.33 -13.69 -4.44
N ASP A 130 -7.03 -14.00 -4.45
CA ASP A 130 -6.47 -15.13 -3.73
C ASP A 130 -5.98 -14.70 -2.34
N PHE A 131 -6.53 -15.33 -1.31
CA PHE A 131 -6.18 -15.04 0.08
C PHE A 131 -4.71 -15.37 0.39
N SER A 132 -4.22 -16.49 -0.14
CA SER A 132 -2.83 -16.92 0.06
C SER A 132 -1.85 -15.95 -0.58
N LEU A 133 -2.13 -15.53 -1.83
CA LEU A 133 -1.34 -14.52 -2.53
C LEU A 133 -1.39 -13.16 -1.82
N SER A 134 -2.56 -12.75 -1.35
CA SER A 134 -2.72 -11.50 -0.61
C SER A 134 -1.89 -11.51 0.69
N PHE A 135 -1.86 -12.62 1.40
CA PHE A 135 -1.05 -12.78 2.61
C PHE A 135 0.45 -12.72 2.31
N HIS A 136 0.90 -13.41 1.25
CA HIS A 136 2.29 -13.35 0.81
C HIS A 136 2.70 -11.92 0.43
N CYS A 137 1.90 -11.23 -0.36
CA CYS A 137 2.15 -9.84 -0.75
C CYS A 137 2.30 -8.90 0.45
N ARG A 138 1.52 -9.12 1.51
CA ARG A 138 1.60 -8.31 2.74
C ARG A 138 2.94 -8.47 3.45
N ILE A 139 3.43 -9.68 3.59
CA ILE A 139 4.74 -9.93 4.21
C ILE A 139 5.86 -9.34 3.37
N VAL A 140 5.83 -9.61 2.08
CA VAL A 140 6.84 -9.15 1.12
C VAL A 140 6.87 -7.62 1.03
N ARG A 141 5.73 -6.94 1.16
CA ARG A 141 5.63 -5.48 1.21
C ARG A 141 6.50 -4.88 2.33
N PHE A 142 6.47 -5.44 3.54
CA PHE A 142 7.32 -4.96 4.63
C PHE A 142 8.81 -5.09 4.29
N VAL A 143 9.19 -6.18 3.62
CA VAL A 143 10.58 -6.38 3.16
C VAL A 143 10.97 -5.31 2.15
N TYR A 144 10.12 -5.04 1.15
CA TYR A 144 10.37 -3.97 0.16
C TYR A 144 10.42 -2.59 0.79
N THR A 145 9.56 -2.31 1.75
CA THR A 145 9.54 -1.05 2.51
C THR A 145 10.86 -0.84 3.24
N PHE A 146 11.37 -1.87 3.89
CA PHE A 146 12.64 -1.83 4.59
C PHE A 146 13.83 -1.68 3.65
N LEU A 147 13.84 -2.41 2.54
CA LEU A 147 14.88 -2.28 1.50
C LEU A 147 14.85 -0.90 0.82
N GLY A 148 13.65 -0.36 0.59
CA GLY A 148 13.46 0.99 0.07
C GLY A 148 14.00 2.06 1.01
N TYR A 149 13.85 1.86 2.31
CA TYR A 149 14.41 2.75 3.33
C TYR A 149 15.94 2.68 3.42
N LEU A 150 16.55 1.51 3.26
CA LEU A 150 18.00 1.33 3.37
C LEU A 150 18.76 1.77 2.12
N CYS A 151 18.28 1.42 0.94
CA CYS A 151 19.01 1.56 -0.33
C CYS A 151 18.20 2.27 -1.42
N GLY A 152 17.04 2.84 -1.10
CA GLY A 152 16.20 3.51 -2.09
C GLY A 152 15.74 2.58 -3.23
N PHE A 153 15.74 3.09 -4.45
CA PHE A 153 15.35 2.30 -5.64
C PHE A 153 16.22 1.07 -5.87
N LEU A 154 17.51 1.14 -5.56
CA LEU A 154 18.40 -0.02 -5.67
C LEU A 154 17.96 -1.16 -4.76
N GLY A 155 17.56 -0.84 -3.52
CA GLY A 155 17.05 -1.83 -2.58
C GLY A 155 15.78 -2.52 -3.09
N ILE A 156 14.85 -1.74 -3.64
CA ILE A 156 13.60 -2.27 -4.22
C ILE A 156 13.92 -3.17 -5.42
N ALA A 157 14.81 -2.75 -6.32
CA ALA A 157 15.21 -3.53 -7.48
C ALA A 157 15.89 -4.85 -7.08
N MET A 158 16.83 -4.81 -6.15
CA MET A 158 17.49 -6.02 -5.63
C MET A 158 16.48 -6.98 -4.98
N GLY A 159 15.58 -6.45 -4.15
CA GLY A 159 14.50 -7.23 -3.55
C GLY A 159 13.61 -7.90 -4.59
N PHE A 160 13.29 -7.19 -5.68
CA PHE A 160 12.50 -7.72 -6.78
C PHE A 160 13.20 -8.88 -7.50
N PHE A 161 14.47 -8.74 -7.82
CA PHE A 161 15.25 -9.82 -8.44
C PHE A 161 15.37 -11.05 -7.54
N ILE A 162 15.63 -10.86 -6.25
CA ILE A 162 15.69 -11.97 -5.28
C ILE A 162 14.33 -12.67 -5.19
N HIS A 163 13.24 -11.90 -5.15
CA HIS A 163 11.89 -12.45 -5.10
C HIS A 163 11.56 -13.26 -6.37
N LEU A 164 11.90 -12.75 -7.55
CA LEU A 164 11.73 -13.49 -8.81
C LEU A 164 12.56 -14.77 -8.83
N PHE A 165 13.79 -14.72 -8.33
CA PHE A 165 14.65 -15.91 -8.24
C PHE A 165 14.04 -16.98 -7.33
N ILE A 166 13.54 -16.61 -6.17
CA ILE A 166 12.86 -17.53 -5.24
C ILE A 166 11.62 -18.13 -5.90
N LEU A 167 10.79 -17.31 -6.57
CA LEU A 167 9.59 -17.78 -7.26
C LEU A 167 9.91 -18.75 -8.42
N SER A 168 11.04 -18.56 -9.09
CA SER A 168 11.46 -19.43 -10.20
C SER A 168 12.08 -20.75 -9.71
N SER A 169 12.48 -20.82 -8.45
CA SER A 169 13.11 -22.01 -7.82
C SER A 169 12.09 -22.95 -7.17
N ILE A 170 10.82 -22.54 -7.06
CA ILE A 170 9.73 -23.36 -6.53
C ILE A 170 8.95 -24.00 -7.67
#